data_e4e93485141bfe7764662d0fbcdd5668
#
_entry.id   e4e93485141bfe7764662d0fbcdd5668
#
_cell.length_a   1.000
_cell.length_b   1.000
_cell.length_c   1.000
_cell.angle_alpha   90.00
_cell.angle_beta   90.00
_cell.angle_gamma   90.00
#
_symmetry.space_group_name_H-M   'P 1'
#
loop_
_entity.id
_entity.type
_entity.pdbx_description
1 polymer ?
#
loop_
_entity_poly.entity_id
_entity_poly.type
_entity_poly.pdbx_seq_one_letter_code
_entity_poly.pdbx_strand_id
1 'polypeptide(L)'
;MPPILQPTRRQFAQGALAGLIAASTNVRGAFAADDIKLGFNGDLSASPSAQSGRAAVVGIQAAIDDLKAAGGTLGRGMTLIIRDDLSQPPKSIQNMSDLIDNEGVVAVFGPTNSGNALAWKQIPNQKHIPVMGCIGSATAITKPMSPNADNYMFRVGSVDRTQVVAILAYAKKNPNTKRIGFLTETTGYGQGGLKDLEEIAALQGLNIVANEKFNVNDTDMTSQLNKLKDAGADTACVWAQGTPIGQVMRSMDKINYFPIVLTSWAADNLTFINAAGPALAEKPIFLRTVSESRNPRQQQFFDRVRPKIDADSAFSFSVHGYDATMLLAMAIKQADATDGVKVREALEDLKGVYEGYAKTYDHPFTKTQHEGLGAADQRWTCWRGGKLAAFSDDVVAGLRPEDFKG
;
A
#
# COMPACT_ATOMS: atom_id res chain seq x y z
N MET A 1 16.79 -39.68 82.53
CA MET A 1 16.10 -38.92 81.45
C MET A 1 15.76 -37.55 82.00
N PRO A 2 16.40 -36.48 81.58
CA PRO A 2 16.04 -35.13 82.00
C PRO A 2 14.85 -34.61 81.12
N PRO A 3 14.02 -33.69 81.65
CA PRO A 3 12.80 -33.22 81.00
C PRO A 3 13.11 -32.18 79.90
N ILE A 4 12.33 -32.32 78.76
CA ILE A 4 12.36 -31.40 77.60
C ILE A 4 11.61 -30.13 78.01
N LEU A 5 12.32 -29.00 78.04
CA LEU A 5 11.75 -27.67 78.21
C LEU A 5 11.11 -27.21 76.92
N GLN A 6 9.80 -26.98 76.94
CA GLN A 6 9.11 -26.34 75.88
C GLN A 6 9.24 -24.83 75.91
N PRO A 7 9.54 -24.12 74.83
CA PRO A 7 9.65 -22.66 74.80
C PRO A 7 8.31 -21.97 74.97
N THR A 8 8.25 -20.94 75.81
CA THR A 8 7.00 -20.17 76.07
C THR A 8 6.63 -19.24 74.97
N ARG A 9 5.33 -18.96 74.86
CA ARG A 9 4.71 -18.07 73.81
C ARG A 9 5.36 -16.69 73.66
N ARG A 10 6.22 -16.24 74.53
CA ARG A 10 6.89 -14.94 74.44
C ARG A 10 8.16 -14.93 73.58
N GLN A 11 8.71 -16.12 73.26
CA GLN A 11 9.92 -16.21 72.44
C GLN A 11 9.57 -16.35 70.94
N PHE A 12 8.31 -16.65 70.61
CA PHE A 12 7.83 -16.63 69.23
C PHE A 12 7.47 -15.22 68.68
N ALA A 13 7.31 -14.25 69.57
CA ALA A 13 6.93 -12.89 69.17
C ALA A 13 8.11 -11.96 68.82
N GLN A 14 9.33 -12.36 69.12
CA GLN A 14 10.53 -11.55 68.84
C GLN A 14 11.33 -12.01 67.61
N GLY A 15 11.04 -13.21 67.08
CA GLY A 15 11.67 -13.70 65.87
C GLY A 15 10.93 -13.32 64.55
N ALA A 16 9.68 -12.81 64.61
CA ALA A 16 8.83 -12.50 63.45
C ALA A 16 8.89 -11.02 63.03
N LEU A 17 9.61 -10.15 63.73
CA LEU A 17 9.68 -8.71 63.37
C LEU A 17 11.00 -8.28 62.69
N ALA A 18 11.98 -9.19 62.56
CA ALA A 18 13.25 -8.90 61.90
C ALA A 18 13.35 -9.40 60.43
N GLY A 19 12.30 -10.08 59.93
CA GLY A 19 12.26 -10.64 58.57
C GLY A 19 11.42 -9.85 57.53
N LEU A 20 10.79 -8.73 57.89
CA LEU A 20 9.84 -7.98 57.06
C LEU A 20 10.31 -6.58 56.63
N ILE A 21 11.60 -6.23 56.78
CA ILE A 21 12.12 -4.90 56.40
C ILE A 21 13.18 -4.99 55.27
N ALA A 22 13.25 -6.09 54.53
CA ALA A 22 14.20 -6.21 53.42
C ALA A 22 13.58 -6.65 52.10
N ALA A 23 12.29 -6.41 51.87
CA ALA A 23 11.62 -6.64 50.57
C ALA A 23 10.66 -5.52 50.18
N SER A 24 10.97 -4.27 50.55
CA SER A 24 10.48 -3.12 49.78
C SER A 24 11.42 -2.93 48.60
N THR A 25 11.49 -3.95 47.72
CA THR A 25 11.93 -3.73 46.37
C THR A 25 10.98 -2.70 45.77
N ASN A 26 11.54 -1.56 45.42
CA ASN A 26 10.95 -0.56 44.57
C ASN A 26 10.17 -1.20 43.43
N VAL A 27 8.91 -1.51 43.63
CA VAL A 27 7.92 -1.49 42.55
C VAL A 27 7.75 0.00 42.25
N ARG A 28 8.75 0.58 41.58
CA ARG A 28 8.49 1.72 40.73
C ARG A 28 7.36 1.20 39.82
N GLY A 29 6.15 1.68 40.06
CA GLY A 29 5.09 1.57 39.10
C GLY A 29 5.72 2.09 37.82
N ALA A 30 6.03 1.20 36.88
CA ALA A 30 6.28 1.58 35.51
C ALA A 30 4.97 2.23 35.11
N PHE A 31 4.91 3.55 35.14
CA PHE A 31 3.91 4.26 34.33
C PHE A 31 4.09 3.65 32.95
N ALA A 32 3.07 2.91 32.49
CA ALA A 32 3.07 2.41 31.15
C ALA A 32 3.25 3.66 30.28
N ALA A 33 4.37 3.74 29.56
CA ALA A 33 4.57 4.87 28.66
C ALA A 33 3.40 4.87 27.68
N ASP A 34 2.86 6.06 27.38
CA ASP A 34 1.72 6.19 26.46
C ASP A 34 2.00 5.45 25.15
N ASP A 35 0.96 4.84 24.58
CA ASP A 35 1.06 4.17 23.28
C ASP A 35 1.65 5.10 22.21
N ILE A 36 2.39 4.52 21.29
CA ILE A 36 2.87 5.20 20.08
C ILE A 36 1.67 5.41 19.16
N LYS A 37 1.27 6.66 18.94
CA LYS A 37 0.13 7.00 18.09
C LYS A 37 0.53 7.01 16.63
N LEU A 38 -0.20 6.27 15.81
CA LEU A 38 -0.08 6.20 14.36
C LEU A 38 -1.35 6.75 13.73
N GLY A 39 -1.26 7.44 12.60
CA GLY A 39 -2.40 7.93 11.85
C GLY A 39 -2.70 7.09 10.61
N PHE A 40 -3.95 7.02 10.20
CA PHE A 40 -4.35 6.64 8.85
C PHE A 40 -5.18 7.77 8.24
N ASN A 41 -4.78 8.25 7.06
CA ASN A 41 -5.49 9.27 6.30
C ASN A 41 -5.75 8.76 4.88
N GLY A 42 -6.99 8.43 4.57
CA GLY A 42 -7.37 7.93 3.26
C GLY A 42 -8.85 7.64 3.13
N ASP A 43 -9.31 7.41 1.93
CA ASP A 43 -10.70 7.09 1.63
C ASP A 43 -11.05 5.67 2.09
N LEU A 44 -12.12 5.58 2.87
CA LEU A 44 -12.67 4.32 3.39
C LEU A 44 -14.11 4.07 2.93
N SER A 45 -14.78 5.05 2.31
CA SER A 45 -16.22 4.95 2.08
C SER A 45 -16.73 5.50 0.75
N ALA A 46 -16.00 6.39 0.07
CA ALA A 46 -16.59 7.23 -0.98
C ALA A 46 -16.22 6.84 -2.42
N SER A 47 -14.97 6.46 -2.68
CA SER A 47 -14.51 6.18 -4.07
C SER A 47 -14.48 4.68 -4.39
N PRO A 48 -14.29 4.34 -5.67
CA PRO A 48 -14.02 2.95 -6.08
C PRO A 48 -12.82 2.30 -5.38
N SER A 49 -11.91 3.10 -4.82
CA SER A 49 -10.71 2.63 -4.11
C SER A 49 -10.91 2.45 -2.60
N ALA A 50 -12.05 2.83 -2.04
CA ALA A 50 -12.33 2.75 -0.59
C ALA A 50 -12.11 1.33 -0.01
N GLN A 51 -12.44 0.29 -0.78
CA GLN A 51 -12.17 -1.10 -0.43
C GLN A 51 -10.69 -1.34 -0.11
N SER A 52 -9.78 -0.76 -0.89
CA SER A 52 -8.33 -0.89 -0.68
C SER A 52 -7.89 -0.21 0.61
N GLY A 53 -8.49 0.96 0.92
CA GLY A 53 -8.26 1.67 2.18
C GLY A 53 -8.66 0.83 3.40
N ARG A 54 -9.87 0.26 3.38
CA ARG A 54 -10.36 -0.62 4.46
C ARG A 54 -9.43 -1.84 4.65
N ALA A 55 -9.03 -2.47 3.56
CA ALA A 55 -8.16 -3.63 3.62
C ALA A 55 -6.76 -3.30 4.17
N ALA A 56 -6.19 -2.14 3.81
CA ALA A 56 -4.93 -1.68 4.39
C ALA A 56 -5.04 -1.45 5.90
N VAL A 57 -6.11 -0.82 6.37
CA VAL A 57 -6.39 -0.65 7.81
C VAL A 57 -6.44 -1.99 8.54
N VAL A 58 -7.07 -3.01 7.94
CA VAL A 58 -7.09 -4.38 8.51
C VAL A 58 -5.68 -4.93 8.65
N GLY A 59 -4.83 -4.74 7.65
CA GLY A 59 -3.42 -5.19 7.69
C GLY A 59 -2.60 -4.44 8.73
N ILE A 60 -2.72 -3.11 8.81
CA ILE A 60 -2.06 -2.28 9.80
C ILE A 60 -2.45 -2.73 11.22
N GLN A 61 -3.75 -2.90 11.48
CA GLN A 61 -4.24 -3.34 12.78
C GLN A 61 -3.73 -4.74 13.14
N ALA A 62 -3.67 -5.67 12.18
CA ALA A 62 -3.12 -7.00 12.40
C ALA A 62 -1.65 -6.96 12.80
N ALA A 63 -0.83 -6.07 12.20
CA ALA A 63 0.57 -5.89 12.57
C ALA A 63 0.72 -5.24 13.95
N ILE A 64 -0.12 -4.26 14.30
CA ILE A 64 -0.16 -3.66 15.64
C ILE A 64 -0.47 -4.71 16.70
N ASP A 65 -1.45 -5.59 16.43
CA ASP A 65 -1.82 -6.67 17.35
C ASP A 65 -0.65 -7.64 17.57
N ASP A 66 0.08 -8.00 16.51
CA ASP A 66 1.25 -8.89 16.59
C ASP A 66 2.42 -8.21 17.30
N LEU A 67 2.68 -6.94 17.05
CA LEU A 67 3.69 -6.15 17.76
C LEU A 67 3.36 -6.05 19.26
N LYS A 68 2.09 -5.83 19.60
CA LYS A 68 1.62 -5.82 21.00
C LYS A 68 1.84 -7.18 21.68
N ALA A 69 1.50 -8.28 21.01
CA ALA A 69 1.74 -9.62 21.52
C ALA A 69 3.23 -9.93 21.72
N ALA A 70 4.11 -9.31 20.92
CA ALA A 70 5.57 -9.43 21.02
C ALA A 70 6.20 -8.46 22.05
N GLY A 71 5.41 -7.77 22.89
CA GLY A 71 5.92 -6.84 23.92
C GLY A 71 6.04 -5.39 23.47
N GLY A 72 5.47 -5.04 22.33
CA GLY A 72 5.40 -3.67 21.82
C GLY A 72 6.64 -3.20 21.07
N THR A 73 6.63 -1.93 20.71
CA THR A 73 7.76 -1.22 20.09
C THR A 73 8.33 -0.24 21.12
N LEU A 74 9.62 -0.35 21.44
CA LEU A 74 10.27 0.34 22.56
C LEU A 74 9.56 0.08 23.90
N GLY A 75 8.99 -1.13 24.10
CA GLY A 75 8.23 -1.47 25.31
C GLY A 75 6.87 -0.76 25.42
N ARG A 76 6.39 -0.13 24.35
CA ARG A 76 5.12 0.62 24.27
C ARG A 76 4.17 -0.07 23.28
N GLY A 77 2.88 0.02 23.56
CA GLY A 77 1.85 -0.32 22.57
C GLY A 77 1.85 0.64 21.38
N MET A 78 1.08 0.29 20.35
CA MET A 78 0.78 1.17 19.23
C MET A 78 -0.74 1.34 19.10
N THR A 79 -1.20 2.54 18.77
CA THR A 79 -2.63 2.85 18.56
C THR A 79 -2.79 3.51 17.20
N LEU A 80 -3.78 3.07 16.41
CA LEU A 80 -4.09 3.63 15.09
C LEU A 80 -5.28 4.58 15.18
N ILE A 81 -5.07 5.84 14.81
CA ILE A 81 -6.10 6.88 14.70
C ILE A 81 -6.49 6.99 13.23
N ILE A 82 -7.76 6.70 12.92
CA ILE A 82 -8.25 6.60 11.54
C ILE A 82 -9.04 7.86 11.18
N ARG A 83 -8.76 8.42 10.00
CA ARG A 83 -9.50 9.53 9.39
C ARG A 83 -9.90 9.17 7.97
N ASP A 84 -11.21 9.10 7.73
CA ASP A 84 -11.78 8.94 6.38
C ASP A 84 -11.75 10.31 5.68
N ASP A 85 -11.10 10.38 4.53
CA ASP A 85 -11.00 11.63 3.74
C ASP A 85 -12.08 11.76 2.65
N LEU A 86 -12.94 10.74 2.52
CA LEU A 86 -14.04 10.70 1.56
C LEU A 86 -13.60 10.95 0.11
N SER A 87 -12.34 10.61 -0.22
CA SER A 87 -11.72 10.91 -1.52
C SER A 87 -11.69 12.41 -1.87
N GLN A 88 -11.78 13.30 -0.87
CA GLN A 88 -11.82 14.74 -1.04
C GLN A 88 -10.48 15.37 -0.62
N PRO A 89 -9.73 16.01 -1.54
CA PRO A 89 -8.45 16.61 -1.21
C PRO A 89 -8.49 17.63 -0.06
N PRO A 90 -9.48 18.54 0.03
CA PRO A 90 -9.56 19.47 1.17
C PRO A 90 -9.75 18.75 2.52
N LYS A 91 -10.57 17.71 2.55
CA LYS A 91 -10.78 16.88 3.75
C LYS A 91 -9.49 16.12 4.13
N SER A 92 -8.81 15.60 3.14
CA SER A 92 -7.55 14.87 3.34
C SER A 92 -6.44 15.78 3.89
N ILE A 93 -6.36 17.03 3.43
CA ILE A 93 -5.46 18.06 3.97
C ILE A 93 -5.80 18.34 5.44
N GLN A 94 -7.09 18.58 5.75
CA GLN A 94 -7.54 18.81 7.12
C GLN A 94 -7.22 17.63 8.04
N ASN A 95 -7.50 16.40 7.60
CA ASN A 95 -7.20 15.18 8.35
C ASN A 95 -5.71 15.03 8.63
N MET A 96 -4.84 15.34 7.64
CA MET A 96 -3.39 15.27 7.81
C MET A 96 -2.91 16.24 8.89
N SER A 97 -3.38 17.49 8.85
CA SER A 97 -3.06 18.49 9.87
C SER A 97 -3.59 18.08 11.26
N ASP A 98 -4.81 17.58 11.34
CA ASP A 98 -5.41 17.13 12.59
C ASP A 98 -4.62 15.97 13.22
N LEU A 99 -4.27 14.97 12.45
CA LEU A 99 -3.47 13.82 12.90
C LEU A 99 -2.11 14.26 13.46
N ILE A 100 -1.44 15.20 12.78
CA ILE A 100 -0.12 15.66 13.16
C ILE A 100 -0.17 16.66 14.34
N ASP A 101 -0.98 17.71 14.21
CA ASP A 101 -0.93 18.87 15.13
C ASP A 101 -1.77 18.65 16.40
N ASN A 102 -2.89 17.91 16.31
CA ASN A 102 -3.80 17.72 17.44
C ASN A 102 -3.64 16.33 18.09
N GLU A 103 -3.54 15.27 17.29
CA GLU A 103 -3.41 13.91 17.82
C GLU A 103 -1.96 13.58 18.19
N GLY A 104 -0.97 14.22 17.57
CA GLY A 104 0.45 14.00 17.82
C GLY A 104 0.94 12.63 17.35
N VAL A 105 0.50 12.21 16.17
CA VAL A 105 0.96 10.93 15.58
C VAL A 105 2.43 11.02 15.18
N VAL A 106 3.15 9.91 15.34
CA VAL A 106 4.58 9.81 14.99
C VAL A 106 4.81 9.42 13.53
N ALA A 107 3.81 8.83 12.90
CA ALA A 107 3.81 8.51 11.47
C ALA A 107 2.36 8.39 10.96
N VAL A 108 2.17 8.51 9.65
CA VAL A 108 0.85 8.38 9.00
C VAL A 108 0.90 7.31 7.92
N PHE A 109 -0.12 6.45 7.85
CA PHE A 109 -0.38 5.55 6.74
C PHE A 109 -1.37 6.17 5.75
N GLY A 110 -1.25 5.81 4.50
CA GLY A 110 -2.07 6.35 3.42
C GLY A 110 -1.21 7.00 2.34
N PRO A 111 -1.79 7.52 1.31
CA PRO A 111 -3.23 7.70 1.05
C PRO A 111 -3.90 6.46 0.46
N THR A 112 -5.24 6.49 0.34
CA THR A 112 -5.96 5.60 -0.57
C THR A 112 -5.88 6.14 -2.00
N ASN A 113 -6.10 7.44 -2.20
CA ASN A 113 -6.11 8.09 -3.52
C ASN A 113 -4.88 8.97 -3.77
N SER A 114 -4.25 8.83 -4.93
CA SER A 114 -3.01 9.55 -5.28
C SER A 114 -3.19 11.07 -5.29
N GLY A 115 -4.33 11.57 -5.79
CA GLY A 115 -4.62 13.02 -5.82
C GLY A 115 -4.65 13.63 -4.42
N ASN A 116 -5.17 12.91 -3.44
CA ASN A 116 -5.19 13.35 -2.04
C ASN A 116 -3.77 13.44 -1.47
N ALA A 117 -2.90 12.43 -1.74
CA ALA A 117 -1.50 12.50 -1.33
C ALA A 117 -0.78 13.73 -1.89
N LEU A 118 -0.95 13.99 -3.17
CA LEU A 118 -0.30 15.12 -3.84
C LEU A 118 -0.75 16.46 -3.24
N ALA A 119 -2.00 16.54 -2.77
CA ALA A 119 -2.55 17.76 -2.16
C ALA A 119 -1.95 18.05 -0.77
N TRP A 120 -1.67 17.03 0.05
CA TRP A 120 -1.16 17.24 1.41
C TRP A 120 0.32 16.88 1.60
N LYS A 121 0.99 16.34 0.59
CA LYS A 121 2.40 15.89 0.64
C LYS A 121 3.36 16.87 1.30
N GLN A 122 3.14 18.17 1.14
CA GLN A 122 3.98 19.21 1.74
C GLN A 122 3.92 19.19 3.27
N ILE A 123 2.77 18.88 3.87
CA ILE A 123 2.55 18.95 5.32
C ILE A 123 3.50 18.01 6.09
N PRO A 124 3.49 16.68 5.87
CA PRO A 124 4.38 15.77 6.59
C PRO A 124 5.86 16.06 6.32
N ASN A 125 6.21 16.53 5.10
CA ASN A 125 7.59 16.92 4.81
C ASN A 125 8.04 18.14 5.62
N GLN A 126 7.17 19.14 5.82
CA GLN A 126 7.47 20.31 6.66
C GLN A 126 7.44 19.99 8.16
N LYS A 127 6.59 19.06 8.57
CA LYS A 127 6.42 18.66 9.97
C LYS A 127 7.36 17.52 10.39
N HIS A 128 8.16 17.02 9.46
CA HIS A 128 9.08 15.90 9.66
C HIS A 128 8.38 14.61 10.16
N ILE A 129 7.22 14.29 9.60
CA ILE A 129 6.44 13.10 9.96
C ILE A 129 6.52 12.07 8.83
N PRO A 130 7.09 10.87 9.06
CA PRO A 130 7.12 9.80 8.06
C PRO A 130 5.71 9.35 7.65
N VAL A 131 5.54 9.17 6.35
CA VAL A 131 4.32 8.61 5.75
C VAL A 131 4.65 7.27 5.11
N MET A 132 3.88 6.23 5.45
CA MET A 132 4.00 4.89 4.88
C MET A 132 2.85 4.63 3.91
N GLY A 133 3.12 4.77 2.62
CA GLY A 133 2.16 4.54 1.55
C GLY A 133 1.87 3.05 1.35
N CYS A 134 0.59 2.68 1.37
CA CYS A 134 0.14 1.30 1.16
C CYS A 134 -0.68 1.12 -0.12
N ILE A 135 -1.25 2.20 -0.68
CA ILE A 135 -2.22 2.12 -1.78
C ILE A 135 -1.92 3.15 -2.87
N GLY A 136 -1.95 4.45 -2.56
CA GLY A 136 -1.73 5.50 -3.56
C GLY A 136 -0.44 5.29 -4.35
N SER A 137 -0.55 5.11 -5.67
CA SER A 137 0.55 4.58 -6.50
C SER A 137 1.20 5.60 -7.44
N ALA A 138 0.67 6.84 -7.57
CA ALA A 138 1.26 7.84 -8.44
C ALA A 138 2.75 8.07 -8.13
N THR A 139 3.57 8.03 -9.16
CA THR A 139 5.04 8.14 -9.08
C THR A 139 5.51 9.38 -8.33
N ALA A 140 4.77 10.49 -8.45
CA ALA A 140 5.12 11.76 -7.81
C ALA A 140 4.98 11.77 -6.28
N ILE A 141 4.28 10.80 -5.67
CA ILE A 141 4.01 10.78 -4.21
C ILE A 141 5.32 10.71 -3.41
N THR A 142 6.21 9.83 -3.79
CA THR A 142 7.48 9.58 -3.08
C THR A 142 8.68 10.32 -3.64
N LYS A 143 8.49 11.17 -4.66
CA LYS A 143 9.57 12.06 -5.12
C LYS A 143 9.77 13.19 -4.12
N PRO A 144 11.01 13.65 -3.85
CA PRO A 144 11.24 14.78 -2.95
C PRO A 144 10.56 16.05 -3.49
N MET A 145 10.30 17.01 -2.60
CA MET A 145 9.67 18.32 -2.96
C MET A 145 10.56 19.17 -3.85
N SER A 146 11.87 19.05 -3.68
CA SER A 146 12.90 19.66 -4.55
C SER A 146 14.14 18.77 -4.56
N PRO A 147 15.05 18.93 -5.53
CA PRO A 147 16.31 18.19 -5.55
C PRO A 147 17.05 18.32 -4.22
N ASN A 148 17.49 17.18 -3.66
CA ASN A 148 18.20 17.08 -2.38
C ASN A 148 17.41 17.48 -1.11
N ALA A 149 16.11 17.74 -1.21
CA ALA A 149 15.28 17.93 -0.02
C ALA A 149 15.09 16.61 0.71
N ASP A 150 15.06 16.69 2.04
CA ASP A 150 14.61 15.55 2.86
C ASP A 150 13.19 15.14 2.46
N ASN A 151 12.95 13.85 2.43
CA ASN A 151 11.69 13.29 1.98
C ASN A 151 11.13 12.33 3.03
N TYR A 152 9.93 12.60 3.51
CA TYR A 152 9.25 11.81 4.53
C TYR A 152 8.19 10.87 3.94
N MET A 153 8.13 10.76 2.61
CA MET A 153 7.16 9.93 1.90
C MET A 153 7.78 8.60 1.50
N PHE A 154 7.42 7.52 2.16
CA PHE A 154 7.82 6.14 1.85
C PHE A 154 6.62 5.35 1.33
N ARG A 155 6.86 4.27 0.57
CA ARG A 155 5.80 3.42 0.04
C ARG A 155 6.18 1.94 0.04
N VAL A 156 5.22 1.11 0.47
CA VAL A 156 5.29 -0.36 0.41
C VAL A 156 4.33 -0.91 -0.66
N GLY A 157 3.41 -0.08 -1.16
CA GLY A 157 2.51 -0.41 -2.26
C GLY A 157 3.18 -0.36 -3.65
N SER A 158 2.40 -0.62 -4.69
CA SER A 158 2.86 -0.53 -6.08
C SER A 158 3.14 0.91 -6.51
N VAL A 159 3.95 1.06 -7.55
CA VAL A 159 4.32 2.36 -8.16
C VAL A 159 3.81 2.38 -9.60
N ASP A 160 3.16 3.48 -10.01
CA ASP A 160 2.62 3.59 -11.37
C ASP A 160 3.71 3.44 -12.43
N ARG A 161 4.84 4.12 -12.28
CA ARG A 161 5.93 4.04 -13.25
C ARG A 161 6.43 2.61 -13.46
N THR A 162 6.56 1.81 -12.39
CA THR A 162 7.01 0.41 -12.54
C THR A 162 5.99 -0.46 -13.27
N GLN A 163 4.70 -0.22 -13.06
CA GLN A 163 3.64 -0.88 -13.79
C GLN A 163 3.62 -0.46 -15.25
N VAL A 164 3.70 0.84 -15.53
CA VAL A 164 3.73 1.40 -16.90
C VAL A 164 4.91 0.83 -17.68
N VAL A 165 6.11 0.79 -17.07
CA VAL A 165 7.30 0.19 -17.69
C VAL A 165 7.02 -1.26 -18.09
N ALA A 166 6.40 -2.04 -17.21
CA ALA A 166 6.14 -3.46 -17.47
C ALA A 166 5.08 -3.65 -18.58
N ILE A 167 3.93 -2.96 -18.50
CA ILE A 167 2.88 -3.11 -19.51
C ILE A 167 3.30 -2.61 -20.91
N LEU A 168 4.11 -1.54 -20.98
CA LEU A 168 4.61 -1.04 -22.25
C LEU A 168 5.75 -1.92 -22.80
N ALA A 169 6.57 -2.55 -21.96
CA ALA A 169 7.51 -3.59 -22.38
C ALA A 169 6.76 -4.79 -22.99
N TYR A 170 5.68 -5.23 -22.36
CA TYR A 170 4.79 -6.25 -22.92
C TYR A 170 4.21 -5.81 -24.28
N ALA A 171 3.65 -4.61 -24.35
CA ALA A 171 3.09 -4.07 -25.60
C ALA A 171 4.15 -4.05 -26.71
N LYS A 172 5.38 -3.63 -26.43
CA LYS A 172 6.50 -3.58 -27.38
C LYS A 172 6.87 -4.96 -27.94
N LYS A 173 6.84 -5.99 -27.10
CA LYS A 173 7.19 -7.36 -27.48
C LYS A 173 6.03 -8.12 -28.11
N ASN A 174 4.79 -7.69 -27.92
CA ASN A 174 3.63 -8.38 -28.44
C ASN A 174 3.50 -8.16 -29.97
N PRO A 175 3.56 -9.22 -30.79
CA PRO A 175 3.50 -9.11 -32.25
C PRO A 175 2.19 -8.51 -32.76
N ASN A 176 1.12 -8.53 -31.96
CA ASN A 176 -0.19 -7.98 -32.28
C ASN A 176 -0.33 -6.50 -31.90
N THR A 177 0.63 -5.91 -31.19
CA THR A 177 0.64 -4.50 -30.83
C THR A 177 1.43 -3.70 -31.87
N LYS A 178 0.75 -2.79 -32.58
CA LYS A 178 1.33 -1.88 -33.57
C LYS A 178 0.96 -0.42 -33.30
N ARG A 179 -0.20 -0.19 -32.73
CA ARG A 179 -0.81 1.14 -32.56
C ARG A 179 -1.49 1.21 -31.20
N ILE A 180 -0.96 2.00 -30.30
CA ILE A 180 -1.43 2.06 -28.93
C ILE A 180 -2.28 3.31 -28.72
N GLY A 181 -3.45 3.14 -28.10
CA GLY A 181 -4.28 4.22 -27.58
C GLY A 181 -4.18 4.32 -26.08
N PHE A 182 -4.10 5.54 -25.52
CA PHE A 182 -4.23 5.79 -24.10
C PHE A 182 -5.64 6.27 -23.77
N LEU A 183 -6.18 5.77 -22.67
CA LEU A 183 -7.48 6.17 -22.14
C LEU A 183 -7.37 6.31 -20.61
N THR A 184 -7.42 7.56 -20.09
CA THR A 184 -7.10 7.83 -18.70
C THR A 184 -8.18 8.65 -17.99
N GLU A 185 -8.41 8.41 -16.70
CA GLU A 185 -9.29 9.25 -15.90
C GLU A 185 -8.62 10.60 -15.54
N THR A 186 -9.44 11.63 -15.27
CA THR A 186 -8.94 13.02 -15.01
C THR A 186 -8.55 13.29 -13.57
N THR A 187 -8.57 12.30 -12.67
CA THR A 187 -8.07 12.48 -11.30
C THR A 187 -6.54 12.60 -11.24
N GLY A 188 -6.00 12.98 -10.09
CA GLY A 188 -4.55 13.00 -9.90
C GLY A 188 -3.86 11.64 -10.13
N TYR A 189 -4.60 10.53 -9.94
CA TYR A 189 -4.13 9.19 -10.28
C TYR A 189 -4.01 9.01 -11.79
N GLY A 190 -5.10 9.27 -12.54
CA GLY A 190 -5.09 9.12 -14.00
C GLY A 190 -4.12 10.06 -14.69
N GLN A 191 -4.00 11.31 -14.22
CA GLN A 191 -3.05 12.28 -14.77
C GLN A 191 -1.59 11.87 -14.54
N GLY A 192 -1.28 11.32 -13.34
CA GLY A 192 0.05 10.81 -13.02
C GLY A 192 0.42 9.61 -13.90
N GLY A 193 -0.52 8.68 -14.07
CA GLY A 193 -0.34 7.51 -14.93
C GLY A 193 -0.20 7.88 -16.41
N LEU A 194 -0.96 8.86 -16.90
CA LEU A 194 -0.80 9.37 -18.27
C LEU A 194 0.61 9.93 -18.50
N LYS A 195 1.12 10.71 -17.54
CA LYS A 195 2.49 11.25 -17.64
C LYS A 195 3.51 10.13 -17.75
N ASP A 196 3.41 9.10 -16.90
CA ASP A 196 4.31 7.94 -16.97
C ASP A 196 4.14 7.18 -18.31
N LEU A 197 2.90 6.98 -18.79
CA LEU A 197 2.62 6.33 -20.08
C LEU A 197 3.28 7.09 -21.24
N GLU A 198 3.14 8.42 -21.31
CA GLU A 198 3.72 9.25 -22.37
C GLU A 198 5.26 9.22 -22.33
N GLU A 199 5.86 9.39 -21.14
CA GLU A 199 7.32 9.37 -20.97
C GLU A 199 7.92 8.02 -21.36
N ILE A 200 7.36 6.92 -20.86
CA ILE A 200 7.89 5.57 -21.11
C ILE A 200 7.63 5.13 -22.56
N ALA A 201 6.47 5.47 -23.14
CA ALA A 201 6.20 5.19 -24.53
C ALA A 201 7.22 5.87 -25.46
N ALA A 202 7.56 7.13 -25.17
CA ALA A 202 8.58 7.86 -25.91
C ALA A 202 9.98 7.21 -25.78
N LEU A 203 10.37 6.83 -24.53
CA LEU A 203 11.64 6.17 -24.26
C LEU A 203 11.74 4.79 -24.97
N GLN A 204 10.63 4.09 -25.09
CA GLN A 204 10.59 2.77 -25.73
C GLN A 204 10.34 2.84 -27.24
N GLY A 205 10.07 4.03 -27.80
CA GLY A 205 9.81 4.24 -29.23
C GLY A 205 8.49 3.61 -29.69
N LEU A 206 7.44 3.68 -28.88
CA LEU A 206 6.13 3.10 -29.16
C LEU A 206 5.25 4.07 -29.99
N ASN A 207 4.41 3.52 -30.85
CA ASN A 207 3.51 4.28 -31.71
C ASN A 207 2.18 4.56 -31.01
N ILE A 208 2.05 5.74 -30.41
CA ILE A 208 0.83 6.21 -29.74
C ILE A 208 -0.04 6.93 -30.78
N VAL A 209 -1.22 6.41 -31.04
CA VAL A 209 -2.12 6.92 -32.09
C VAL A 209 -3.31 7.72 -31.57
N ALA A 210 -3.62 7.60 -30.28
CA ALA A 210 -4.68 8.36 -29.62
C ALA A 210 -4.40 8.51 -28.13
N ASN A 211 -4.87 9.62 -27.55
CA ASN A 211 -4.81 9.90 -26.12
C ASN A 211 -6.11 10.58 -25.68
N GLU A 212 -6.97 9.84 -25.02
CA GLU A 212 -8.29 10.28 -24.61
C GLU A 212 -8.46 10.27 -23.09
N LYS A 213 -9.33 11.14 -22.61
CA LYS A 213 -9.60 11.31 -21.17
C LYS A 213 -11.09 11.23 -20.88
N PHE A 214 -11.41 10.82 -19.65
CA PHE A 214 -12.79 10.76 -19.15
C PHE A 214 -12.82 11.09 -17.65
N ASN A 215 -13.99 11.50 -17.14
CA ASN A 215 -14.14 11.75 -15.70
C ASN A 215 -14.36 10.44 -14.93
N VAL A 216 -13.87 10.38 -13.70
CA VAL A 216 -13.96 9.18 -12.84
C VAL A 216 -15.40 8.69 -12.63
N ASN A 217 -16.38 9.57 -12.78
CA ASN A 217 -17.81 9.27 -12.63
C ASN A 217 -18.52 9.00 -13.97
N ASP A 218 -17.82 9.07 -15.10
CA ASP A 218 -18.41 8.74 -16.40
C ASP A 218 -18.76 7.26 -16.46
N THR A 219 -19.92 6.95 -17.01
CA THR A 219 -20.42 5.57 -17.16
C THR A 219 -20.42 5.09 -18.60
N ASP A 220 -20.19 5.99 -19.56
CA ASP A 220 -20.12 5.70 -21.01
C ASP A 220 -18.93 6.44 -21.64
N MET A 221 -17.94 5.68 -22.10
CA MET A 221 -16.75 6.17 -22.78
C MET A 221 -16.76 5.86 -24.29
N THR A 222 -17.95 5.62 -24.84
CA THR A 222 -18.12 5.28 -26.27
C THR A 222 -17.48 6.31 -27.21
N SER A 223 -17.61 7.62 -26.88
CA SER A 223 -17.02 8.70 -27.68
C SER A 223 -15.50 8.61 -27.74
N GLN A 224 -14.84 8.44 -26.59
CA GLN A 224 -13.40 8.31 -26.48
C GLN A 224 -12.90 7.03 -27.17
N LEU A 225 -13.61 5.91 -26.96
CA LEU A 225 -13.25 4.62 -27.55
C LEU A 225 -13.43 4.61 -29.08
N ASN A 226 -14.42 5.32 -29.65
CA ASN A 226 -14.54 5.49 -31.10
C ASN A 226 -13.31 6.21 -31.64
N LYS A 227 -12.78 7.24 -31.00
CA LYS A 227 -11.55 7.90 -31.43
C LYS A 227 -10.34 6.96 -31.43
N LEU A 228 -10.20 6.10 -30.40
CA LEU A 228 -9.17 5.06 -30.40
C LEU A 228 -9.36 4.08 -31.57
N LYS A 229 -10.59 3.63 -31.80
CA LYS A 229 -10.97 2.72 -32.88
C LYS A 229 -10.71 3.33 -34.25
N ASP A 230 -11.12 4.57 -34.49
CA ASP A 230 -10.93 5.31 -35.74
C ASP A 230 -9.44 5.60 -36.02
N ALA A 231 -8.66 5.84 -34.94
CA ALA A 231 -7.21 5.91 -35.02
C ALA A 231 -6.55 4.55 -35.28
N GLY A 232 -7.32 3.44 -35.24
CA GLY A 232 -6.87 2.07 -35.51
C GLY A 232 -6.01 1.51 -34.38
N ALA A 233 -6.23 1.91 -33.14
CA ALA A 233 -5.53 1.33 -32.01
C ALA A 233 -5.87 -0.16 -31.86
N ASP A 234 -4.88 -1.02 -31.86
CA ASP A 234 -4.98 -2.46 -31.62
C ASP A 234 -4.69 -2.82 -30.14
N THR A 235 -4.15 -1.88 -29.41
CA THR A 235 -3.86 -1.99 -27.98
C THR A 235 -4.33 -0.73 -27.26
N ALA A 236 -5.04 -0.89 -26.14
CA ALA A 236 -5.50 0.21 -25.28
C ALA A 236 -4.85 0.10 -23.90
N CYS A 237 -4.12 1.13 -23.49
CA CYS A 237 -3.67 1.28 -22.12
C CYS A 237 -4.70 2.12 -21.35
N VAL A 238 -5.42 1.50 -20.44
CA VAL A 238 -6.47 2.14 -19.63
C VAL A 238 -5.92 2.42 -18.24
N TRP A 239 -5.86 3.70 -17.82
CA TRP A 239 -5.35 4.08 -16.50
C TRP A 239 -6.43 4.78 -15.69
N ALA A 240 -7.07 4.02 -14.81
CA ALA A 240 -8.22 4.46 -14.04
C ALA A 240 -8.42 3.61 -12.79
N GLN A 241 -9.34 4.02 -11.93
CA GLN A 241 -9.79 3.24 -10.78
C GLN A 241 -10.71 2.07 -11.22
N GLY A 242 -10.98 1.13 -10.30
CA GLY A 242 -11.66 -0.13 -10.62
C GLY A 242 -13.01 0.04 -11.33
N THR A 243 -13.97 0.79 -10.76
CA THR A 243 -15.29 1.00 -11.38
C THR A 243 -15.19 1.63 -12.78
N PRO A 244 -14.44 2.74 -12.99
CA PRO A 244 -14.22 3.30 -14.33
C PRO A 244 -13.63 2.32 -15.34
N ILE A 245 -12.65 1.49 -14.97
CA ILE A 245 -12.13 0.44 -15.87
C ILE A 245 -13.26 -0.50 -16.30
N GLY A 246 -14.13 -0.88 -15.36
CA GLY A 246 -15.29 -1.73 -15.67
C GLY A 246 -16.28 -1.07 -16.63
N GLN A 247 -16.52 0.23 -16.51
CA GLN A 247 -17.35 1.01 -17.44
C GLN A 247 -16.71 1.14 -18.82
N VAL A 248 -15.37 1.28 -18.88
CA VAL A 248 -14.64 1.21 -20.16
C VAL A 248 -14.89 -0.13 -20.86
N MET A 249 -14.82 -1.26 -20.12
CA MET A 249 -15.09 -2.58 -20.70
C MET A 249 -16.52 -2.68 -21.27
N ARG A 250 -17.53 -2.17 -20.53
CA ARG A 250 -18.91 -2.12 -21.03
C ARG A 250 -19.06 -1.24 -22.27
N SER A 251 -18.36 -0.10 -22.30
CA SER A 251 -18.40 0.79 -23.47
C SER A 251 -17.71 0.16 -24.68
N MET A 252 -16.64 -0.63 -24.49
CA MET A 252 -16.02 -1.43 -25.53
C MET A 252 -16.98 -2.48 -26.10
N ASP A 253 -17.71 -3.18 -25.24
CA ASP A 253 -18.72 -4.17 -25.63
C ASP A 253 -19.85 -3.53 -26.50
N LYS A 254 -20.34 -2.39 -26.03
CA LYS A 254 -21.40 -1.62 -26.71
C LYS A 254 -21.06 -1.28 -28.15
N ILE A 255 -19.79 -1.01 -28.48
CA ILE A 255 -19.35 -0.65 -29.84
C ILE A 255 -18.61 -1.78 -30.58
N ASN A 256 -18.61 -2.97 -29.98
CA ASN A 256 -17.90 -4.16 -30.48
C ASN A 256 -16.43 -3.83 -30.86
N TYR A 257 -15.68 -3.28 -29.88
CA TYR A 257 -14.26 -2.92 -30.02
C TYR A 257 -13.45 -3.49 -28.89
N PHE A 258 -12.64 -4.50 -29.15
CA PHE A 258 -11.83 -5.21 -28.17
C PHE A 258 -10.36 -5.26 -28.61
N PRO A 259 -9.61 -4.16 -28.43
CA PRO A 259 -8.15 -4.19 -28.58
C PRO A 259 -7.54 -5.04 -27.46
N ILE A 260 -6.23 -5.27 -27.50
CA ILE A 260 -5.50 -5.76 -26.32
C ILE A 260 -5.64 -4.70 -25.22
N VAL A 261 -6.19 -5.06 -24.06
CA VAL A 261 -6.40 -4.11 -22.96
C VAL A 261 -5.35 -4.34 -21.89
N LEU A 262 -4.50 -3.34 -21.67
CA LEU A 262 -3.50 -3.28 -20.62
C LEU A 262 -3.93 -2.24 -19.59
N THR A 263 -3.91 -2.57 -18.31
CA THR A 263 -4.36 -1.64 -17.27
C THR A 263 -3.54 -1.75 -15.99
N SER A 264 -3.80 -0.85 -15.05
CA SER A 264 -3.12 -0.79 -13.78
C SER A 264 -3.63 -1.83 -12.78
N TRP A 265 -2.93 -1.95 -11.66
CA TRP A 265 -3.33 -2.77 -10.53
C TRP A 265 -4.70 -2.39 -9.92
N ALA A 266 -5.29 -1.26 -10.32
CA ALA A 266 -6.65 -0.88 -9.91
C ALA A 266 -7.73 -1.86 -10.40
N ALA A 267 -7.41 -2.70 -11.40
CA ALA A 267 -8.26 -3.83 -11.80
C ALA A 267 -8.22 -5.00 -10.79
N ASP A 268 -7.29 -5.00 -9.82
CA ASP A 268 -7.27 -5.87 -8.66
C ASP A 268 -8.27 -5.37 -7.60
N ASN A 269 -9.54 -5.26 -7.98
CA ASN A 269 -10.56 -4.69 -7.10
C ASN A 269 -11.95 -5.25 -7.42
N LEU A 270 -12.75 -5.53 -6.37
CA LEU A 270 -14.13 -6.00 -6.52
C LEU A 270 -14.99 -5.01 -7.31
N THR A 271 -14.74 -3.71 -7.17
CA THR A 271 -15.49 -2.68 -7.89
C THR A 271 -15.30 -2.77 -9.41
N PHE A 272 -14.13 -3.23 -9.87
CA PHE A 272 -13.88 -3.48 -11.28
C PHE A 272 -14.77 -4.61 -11.81
N ILE A 273 -14.70 -5.81 -11.20
CA ILE A 273 -15.47 -6.95 -11.70
C ILE A 273 -16.99 -6.73 -11.59
N ASN A 274 -17.43 -6.03 -10.52
CA ASN A 274 -18.86 -5.67 -10.36
C ASN A 274 -19.33 -4.71 -11.46
N ALA A 275 -18.50 -3.76 -11.86
CA ALA A 275 -18.83 -2.82 -12.93
C ALA A 275 -18.74 -3.46 -14.31
N ALA A 276 -17.70 -4.24 -14.58
CA ALA A 276 -17.50 -4.91 -15.88
C ALA A 276 -18.48 -6.07 -16.10
N GLY A 277 -18.74 -6.84 -15.06
CA GLY A 277 -19.32 -8.18 -15.14
C GLY A 277 -18.27 -9.24 -15.45
N PRO A 278 -18.50 -10.52 -15.07
CA PRO A 278 -17.46 -11.57 -15.11
C PRO A 278 -16.82 -11.77 -16.49
N ALA A 279 -17.62 -11.76 -17.56
CA ALA A 279 -17.13 -12.01 -18.92
C ALA A 279 -16.20 -10.89 -19.43
N LEU A 280 -16.56 -9.63 -19.21
CA LEU A 280 -15.76 -8.49 -19.66
C LEU A 280 -14.54 -8.25 -18.75
N ALA A 281 -14.63 -8.63 -17.48
CA ALA A 281 -13.51 -8.57 -16.56
C ALA A 281 -12.32 -9.47 -16.96
N GLU A 282 -12.55 -10.49 -17.78
CA GLU A 282 -11.51 -11.38 -18.28
C GLU A 282 -10.65 -10.77 -19.41
N LYS A 283 -11.04 -9.63 -19.96
CA LYS A 283 -10.36 -9.01 -21.10
C LYS A 283 -9.04 -8.31 -20.72
N PRO A 284 -8.98 -7.48 -19.63
CA PRO A 284 -7.76 -6.76 -19.31
C PRO A 284 -6.66 -7.64 -18.70
N ILE A 285 -5.42 -7.28 -19.05
CA ILE A 285 -4.20 -7.78 -18.43
C ILE A 285 -3.67 -6.67 -17.51
N PHE A 286 -3.29 -7.01 -16.29
CA PHE A 286 -2.80 -6.05 -15.30
C PHE A 286 -1.74 -6.65 -14.38
N LEU A 287 -1.21 -5.87 -13.47
CA LEU A 287 -0.17 -6.28 -12.54
C LEU A 287 -0.69 -6.28 -11.10
N ARG A 288 -0.13 -7.15 -10.28
CA ARG A 288 -0.32 -7.21 -8.83
C ARG A 288 1.02 -7.34 -8.12
N THR A 289 1.02 -7.10 -6.82
CA THR A 289 2.20 -7.21 -5.96
C THR A 289 2.20 -8.46 -5.09
N VAL A 290 1.06 -9.15 -4.99
CA VAL A 290 0.90 -10.39 -4.21
C VAL A 290 0.34 -11.47 -5.12
N SER A 291 0.98 -12.65 -5.12
CA SER A 291 0.57 -13.79 -5.93
C SER A 291 -0.74 -14.41 -5.43
N GLU A 292 -1.54 -14.95 -6.36
CA GLU A 292 -2.68 -15.81 -6.01
C GLU A 292 -2.25 -17.17 -5.43
N SER A 293 -1.07 -17.64 -5.82
CA SER A 293 -0.45 -18.83 -5.20
C SER A 293 0.19 -18.43 -3.89
N ARG A 294 -0.55 -18.61 -2.80
CA ARG A 294 -0.09 -18.27 -1.45
C ARG A 294 0.77 -19.40 -0.89
N ASN A 295 1.92 -19.04 -0.33
CA ASN A 295 2.66 -19.98 0.52
C ASN A 295 1.91 -20.19 1.87
N PRO A 296 2.27 -21.20 2.68
CA PRO A 296 1.54 -21.50 3.93
C PRO A 296 1.42 -20.31 4.89
N ARG A 297 2.48 -19.46 4.99
CA ARG A 297 2.48 -18.26 5.84
C ARG A 297 1.51 -17.20 5.30
N GLN A 298 1.51 -16.96 3.99
CA GLN A 298 0.57 -16.05 3.34
C GLN A 298 -0.87 -16.56 3.44
N GLN A 299 -1.10 -17.88 3.34
CA GLN A 299 -2.42 -18.47 3.50
C GLN A 299 -2.94 -18.29 4.93
N GLN A 300 -2.11 -18.52 5.94
CA GLN A 300 -2.48 -18.27 7.34
C GLN A 300 -2.86 -16.81 7.60
N PHE A 301 -2.12 -15.87 7.02
CA PHE A 301 -2.44 -14.45 7.14
C PHE A 301 -3.73 -14.11 6.38
N PHE A 302 -3.91 -14.66 5.19
CA PHE A 302 -5.15 -14.51 4.42
C PHE A 302 -6.36 -15.00 5.23
N ASP A 303 -6.32 -16.20 5.80
CA ASP A 303 -7.42 -16.76 6.59
C ASP A 303 -7.76 -15.88 7.81
N ARG A 304 -6.74 -15.25 8.43
CA ARG A 304 -6.91 -14.30 9.54
C ARG A 304 -7.62 -13.01 9.15
N VAL A 305 -7.29 -12.44 8.00
CA VAL A 305 -7.82 -11.14 7.57
C VAL A 305 -9.05 -11.26 6.69
N ARG A 306 -9.26 -12.39 6.00
CA ARG A 306 -10.36 -12.61 5.06
C ARG A 306 -11.75 -12.26 5.61
N PRO A 307 -12.11 -12.59 6.86
CA PRO A 307 -13.40 -12.20 7.43
C PRO A 307 -13.61 -10.71 7.63
N LYS A 308 -12.53 -9.91 7.53
CA LYS A 308 -12.51 -8.47 7.81
C LYS A 308 -12.32 -7.62 6.54
N ILE A 309 -12.09 -8.22 5.38
CA ILE A 309 -11.91 -7.56 4.09
C ILE A 309 -13.07 -7.86 3.15
N ASP A 310 -13.36 -6.93 2.25
CA ASP A 310 -14.55 -6.98 1.38
C ASP A 310 -14.49 -8.13 0.36
N ALA A 311 -13.31 -8.46 -0.13
CA ALA A 311 -13.10 -9.50 -1.14
C ALA A 311 -11.67 -10.07 -1.07
N ASP A 312 -11.47 -11.25 -1.67
CA ASP A 312 -10.16 -11.90 -1.78
C ASP A 312 -9.15 -11.02 -2.52
N SER A 313 -9.60 -10.27 -3.53
CA SER A 313 -8.78 -9.32 -4.27
C SER A 313 -8.17 -8.21 -3.39
N ALA A 314 -8.85 -7.83 -2.31
CA ALA A 314 -8.37 -6.81 -1.39
C ALA A 314 -7.19 -7.27 -0.50
N PHE A 315 -6.84 -8.56 -0.52
CA PHE A 315 -5.76 -9.13 0.29
C PHE A 315 -4.41 -8.43 0.09
N SER A 316 -4.07 -8.04 -1.14
CA SER A 316 -2.81 -7.33 -1.44
C SER A 316 -2.65 -6.07 -0.60
N PHE A 317 -3.73 -5.33 -0.38
CA PHE A 317 -3.69 -4.09 0.41
C PHE A 317 -3.54 -4.35 1.91
N SER A 318 -4.10 -5.44 2.42
CA SER A 318 -3.83 -5.88 3.81
C SER A 318 -2.37 -6.28 4.00
N VAL A 319 -1.78 -6.95 3.02
CA VAL A 319 -0.35 -7.28 3.01
C VAL A 319 0.50 -6.02 3.07
N HIS A 320 0.20 -5.01 2.23
CA HIS A 320 0.95 -3.76 2.23
C HIS A 320 0.82 -3.00 3.55
N GLY A 321 -0.38 -2.94 4.13
CA GLY A 321 -0.59 -2.32 5.44
C GLY A 321 0.19 -3.01 6.55
N TYR A 322 0.20 -4.34 6.55
CA TYR A 322 0.97 -5.14 7.50
C TYR A 322 2.48 -4.91 7.37
N ASP A 323 3.02 -5.09 6.15
CA ASP A 323 4.45 -4.97 5.89
C ASP A 323 4.96 -3.53 6.17
N ALA A 324 4.19 -2.50 5.80
CA ALA A 324 4.50 -1.11 6.10
C ALA A 324 4.60 -0.84 7.61
N THR A 325 3.68 -1.42 8.40
CA THR A 325 3.68 -1.27 9.85
C THR A 325 4.88 -1.94 10.49
N MET A 326 5.25 -3.13 10.01
CA MET A 326 6.41 -3.86 10.52
C MET A 326 7.73 -3.13 10.20
N LEU A 327 7.88 -2.62 8.98
CA LEU A 327 9.05 -1.83 8.58
C LEU A 327 9.16 -0.53 9.39
N LEU A 328 8.05 0.16 9.63
CA LEU A 328 8.02 1.35 10.50
C LEU A 328 8.42 1.01 11.94
N ALA A 329 7.89 -0.09 12.49
CA ALA A 329 8.23 -0.52 13.83
C ALA A 329 9.71 -0.90 13.96
N MET A 330 10.30 -1.53 12.94
CA MET A 330 11.74 -1.79 12.90
C MET A 330 12.55 -0.50 12.88
N ALA A 331 12.15 0.50 12.09
CA ALA A 331 12.81 1.80 12.03
C ALA A 331 12.72 2.55 13.37
N ILE A 332 11.56 2.56 14.02
CA ILE A 332 11.40 3.15 15.36
C ILE A 332 12.31 2.45 16.41
N LYS A 333 12.39 1.12 16.35
CA LYS A 333 13.31 0.35 17.22
C LYS A 333 14.77 0.67 16.94
N GLN A 334 15.17 0.76 15.66
CA GLN A 334 16.53 1.11 15.26
C GLN A 334 16.91 2.54 15.68
N ALA A 335 15.99 3.49 15.51
CA ALA A 335 16.16 4.88 15.91
C ALA A 335 16.22 5.06 17.44
N ASP A 336 15.75 4.08 18.20
CA ASP A 336 15.50 4.15 19.66
C ASP A 336 14.71 5.43 20.04
N ALA A 337 13.80 5.85 19.17
CA ALA A 337 13.04 7.11 19.28
C ALA A 337 11.78 7.09 18.42
N THR A 338 10.85 8.00 18.74
CA THR A 338 9.66 8.31 17.93
C THR A 338 9.79 9.68 17.22
N ASP A 339 10.97 10.29 17.27
CA ASP A 339 11.28 11.53 16.53
C ASP A 339 11.29 11.27 15.03
N GLY A 340 10.54 12.06 14.26
CA GLY A 340 10.33 11.80 12.85
C GLY A 340 11.59 11.90 11.98
N VAL A 341 12.57 12.76 12.35
CA VAL A 341 13.84 12.85 11.62
C VAL A 341 14.64 11.56 11.82
N LYS A 342 14.76 11.09 13.07
CA LYS A 342 15.49 9.84 13.39
C LYS A 342 14.80 8.62 12.76
N VAL A 343 13.47 8.58 12.77
CA VAL A 343 12.70 7.48 12.15
C VAL A 343 12.89 7.48 10.64
N ARG A 344 12.87 8.65 9.96
CA ARG A 344 13.18 8.75 8.53
C ARG A 344 14.59 8.24 8.23
N GLU A 345 15.60 8.71 8.98
CA GLU A 345 16.98 8.26 8.81
C GLU A 345 17.13 6.75 9.00
N ALA A 346 16.43 6.19 9.97
CA ALA A 346 16.39 4.75 10.21
C ALA A 346 15.68 3.98 9.08
N LEU A 347 14.62 4.54 8.48
CA LEU A 347 13.98 3.96 7.30
C LEU A 347 14.92 3.96 6.10
N GLU A 348 15.63 5.07 5.85
CA GLU A 348 16.58 5.23 4.73
C GLU A 348 17.83 4.33 4.83
N ASP A 349 18.12 3.80 6.00
CA ASP A 349 19.25 2.89 6.28
C ASP A 349 18.82 1.75 7.21
N LEU A 350 17.66 1.14 6.92
CA LEU A 350 17.07 0.10 7.75
C LEU A 350 17.97 -1.14 7.79
N LYS A 351 18.38 -1.51 8.99
CA LYS A 351 19.24 -2.68 9.22
C LYS A 351 18.40 -3.94 9.44
N GLY A 352 18.98 -5.06 9.01
CA GLY A 352 18.35 -6.36 9.13
C GLY A 352 17.37 -6.66 7.99
N VAL A 353 17.08 -7.93 7.84
CA VAL A 353 16.16 -8.45 6.83
C VAL A 353 14.77 -8.63 7.46
N TYR A 354 13.74 -8.18 6.77
CA TYR A 354 12.36 -8.42 7.14
C TYR A 354 11.68 -9.36 6.15
N GLU A 355 11.27 -10.53 6.61
CA GLU A 355 10.47 -11.48 5.87
C GLU A 355 9.01 -11.01 5.83
N GLY A 356 8.68 -10.13 4.90
CA GLY A 356 7.33 -9.61 4.72
C GLY A 356 6.37 -10.62 4.09
N TYR A 357 5.12 -10.22 3.93
CA TYR A 357 4.14 -11.01 3.20
C TYR A 357 4.17 -10.73 1.69
N ALA A 358 4.52 -9.51 1.26
CA ALA A 358 4.70 -9.19 -0.14
C ALA A 358 6.04 -9.74 -0.67
N LYS A 359 7.11 -9.56 0.08
CA LYS A 359 8.47 -10.01 -0.25
C LYS A 359 9.36 -10.03 0.99
N THR A 360 10.57 -10.51 0.82
CA THR A 360 11.67 -10.26 1.75
C THR A 360 12.23 -8.86 1.50
N TYR A 361 12.28 -8.03 2.53
CA TYR A 361 12.84 -6.68 2.48
C TYR A 361 14.24 -6.67 3.09
N ASP A 362 15.22 -6.29 2.28
CA ASP A 362 16.60 -6.05 2.69
C ASP A 362 16.99 -4.64 2.22
N HIS A 363 17.24 -3.72 3.14
CA HIS A 363 17.47 -2.29 2.85
C HIS A 363 16.45 -1.72 1.84
N PRO A 364 15.13 -1.77 2.15
CA PRO A 364 14.09 -1.46 1.17
C PRO A 364 14.07 0.01 0.74
N PHE A 365 14.65 0.89 1.56
CA PHE A 365 14.68 2.33 1.32
C PHE A 365 16.10 2.88 1.44
N THR A 366 16.37 3.96 0.71
CA THR A 366 17.61 4.73 0.78
C THR A 366 17.27 6.22 0.68
N LYS A 367 18.21 7.12 0.91
CA LYS A 367 18.03 8.59 0.73
C LYS A 367 17.41 8.99 -0.62
N THR A 368 17.64 8.21 -1.66
CA THR A 368 17.21 8.54 -3.03
C THR A 368 16.08 7.64 -3.53
N GLN A 369 15.75 6.58 -2.79
CA GLN A 369 14.77 5.57 -3.19
C GLN A 369 13.87 5.23 -1.99
N HIS A 370 12.60 5.65 -2.04
CA HIS A 370 11.60 5.46 -0.98
C HIS A 370 10.49 4.47 -1.38
N GLU A 371 10.79 3.60 -2.36
CA GLU A 371 9.87 2.58 -2.85
C GLU A 371 10.31 1.19 -2.37
N GLY A 372 9.49 0.54 -1.56
CA GLY A 372 9.79 -0.80 -1.03
C GLY A 372 9.59 -1.92 -2.05
N LEU A 373 8.78 -1.68 -3.09
CA LEU A 373 8.53 -2.63 -4.18
C LEU A 373 9.06 -2.09 -5.51
N GLY A 374 9.63 -2.98 -6.31
CA GLY A 374 10.18 -2.68 -7.64
C GLY A 374 9.49 -3.45 -8.76
N ALA A 375 10.03 -3.36 -9.97
CA ALA A 375 9.49 -4.05 -11.14
C ALA A 375 9.50 -5.58 -10.99
N ALA A 376 10.50 -6.15 -10.34
CA ALA A 376 10.60 -7.60 -10.08
C ALA A 376 9.52 -8.13 -9.13
N ASP A 377 8.89 -7.25 -8.34
CA ASP A 377 7.83 -7.61 -7.40
C ASP A 377 6.45 -7.61 -8.05
N GLN A 378 6.33 -7.21 -9.31
CA GLN A 378 5.08 -7.23 -10.07
C GLN A 378 4.74 -8.63 -10.57
N ARG A 379 3.45 -8.98 -10.58
CA ARG A 379 2.90 -10.25 -11.03
C ARG A 379 1.85 -10.01 -12.10
N TRP A 380 2.05 -10.59 -13.27
CA TRP A 380 1.08 -10.55 -14.36
C TRP A 380 -0.19 -11.28 -13.96
N THR A 381 -1.32 -10.63 -14.12
CA THR A 381 -2.60 -11.07 -13.57
C THR A 381 -3.74 -10.77 -14.54
N CYS A 382 -4.79 -11.58 -14.45
CA CYS A 382 -6.06 -11.37 -15.12
C CYS A 382 -7.18 -11.94 -14.25
N TRP A 383 -8.43 -11.69 -14.62
CA TRP A 383 -9.59 -12.38 -14.07
C TRP A 383 -9.91 -13.61 -14.91
N ARG A 384 -10.34 -14.72 -14.29
CA ARG A 384 -10.86 -15.93 -14.95
C ARG A 384 -11.96 -16.53 -14.09
N GLY A 385 -13.15 -16.76 -14.67
CA GLY A 385 -14.28 -17.31 -13.94
C GLY A 385 -14.65 -16.52 -12.67
N GLY A 386 -14.49 -15.20 -12.68
CA GLY A 386 -14.76 -14.33 -11.54
C GLY A 386 -13.70 -14.37 -10.42
N LYS A 387 -12.54 -14.98 -10.67
CA LYS A 387 -11.41 -15.06 -9.73
C LYS A 387 -10.15 -14.49 -10.37
N LEU A 388 -9.27 -13.97 -9.53
CA LEU A 388 -7.92 -13.57 -9.94
C LEU A 388 -7.10 -14.80 -10.29
N ALA A 389 -6.32 -14.71 -11.35
CA ALA A 389 -5.44 -15.75 -11.84
C ALA A 389 -4.14 -15.15 -12.39
N ALA A 390 -3.05 -15.89 -12.27
CA ALA A 390 -1.82 -15.52 -12.93
C ALA A 390 -2.05 -15.48 -14.45
N PHE A 391 -1.57 -14.40 -15.08
CA PHE A 391 -1.54 -14.29 -16.53
C PHE A 391 -0.16 -14.70 -17.04
N SER A 392 -0.12 -15.54 -18.06
CA SER A 392 1.09 -15.93 -18.75
C SER A 392 0.79 -16.22 -20.22
N ASP A 393 1.66 -15.77 -21.08
CA ASP A 393 1.74 -16.09 -22.51
C ASP A 393 3.20 -16.07 -22.97
N ASP A 394 3.44 -16.33 -24.25
CA ASP A 394 4.80 -16.35 -24.81
C ASP A 394 5.50 -14.98 -24.68
N VAL A 395 4.74 -13.89 -24.69
CA VAL A 395 5.30 -12.54 -24.53
C VAL A 395 5.80 -12.35 -23.10
N VAL A 396 4.96 -12.64 -22.09
CA VAL A 396 5.36 -12.55 -20.66
C VAL A 396 6.53 -13.47 -20.38
N ALA A 397 6.51 -14.71 -20.88
CA ALA A 397 7.60 -15.67 -20.72
C ALA A 397 8.91 -15.21 -21.40
N GLY A 398 8.79 -14.40 -22.44
CA GLY A 398 9.91 -13.84 -23.21
C GLY A 398 10.50 -12.54 -22.65
N LEU A 399 9.86 -11.88 -21.67
CA LEU A 399 10.36 -10.65 -21.09
C LEU A 399 11.66 -10.86 -20.31
N ARG A 400 12.59 -9.92 -20.42
CA ARG A 400 13.90 -9.92 -19.77
C ARG A 400 14.08 -8.60 -19.01
N PRO A 401 14.97 -8.53 -18.00
CA PRO A 401 15.24 -7.30 -17.23
C PRO A 401 15.56 -6.07 -18.11
N GLU A 402 16.27 -6.28 -19.22
CA GLU A 402 16.60 -5.20 -20.17
C GLU A 402 15.40 -4.63 -20.95
N ASP A 403 14.26 -5.31 -20.95
CA ASP A 403 13.05 -4.83 -21.59
C ASP A 403 12.32 -3.78 -20.72
N PHE A 404 12.56 -3.78 -19.41
CA PHE A 404 11.96 -2.87 -18.44
C PHE A 404 12.72 -1.54 -18.38
N LYS A 405 12.71 -0.77 -19.48
CA LYS A 405 13.36 0.54 -19.58
C LYS A 405 12.41 1.66 -19.16
N GLY A 406 12.79 2.43 -18.11
CA GLY A 406 11.97 3.53 -17.62
C GLY A 406 12.63 4.41 -16.56
#